data_7affc3d49ae935dde746f3e0e75894f8
#
_entry.id   7affc3d49ae935dde746f3e0e75894f8
#
_cell.length_a   1.000
_cell.length_b   1.000
_cell.length_c   1.000
_cell.angle_alpha   90.00
_cell.angle_beta   90.00
_cell.angle_gamma   90.00
#
_symmetry.space_group_name_H-M   'P 1'
#
loop_
_entity.id
_entity.type
_entity.pdbx_description
1 polymer ?
#
loop_
_entity_poly.entity_id
_entity_poly.type
_entity_poly.pdbx_seq_one_letter_code
_entity_poly.pdbx_strand_id
1 'polypeptide(L)'
;MNFKLFLELFDNPLPIQWQIKSGGHWAGSFKINRKEYDIDFDHHDGVTDVSFTLMKPKSLSSHGITGTGDEIPVFATVANAVGEYVEKVYPRIIKFLAKEPSRVRLYRAMLDRYVKPKGYRYTLEDTMFGQEFVAIASSPLAKR
;
A
#
# COMPACT_ATOMS: atom_id res chain seq x y z
N MET A 1 17.72 -1.42 10.63
CA MET A 1 17.42 -2.39 9.55
C MET A 1 18.46 -2.21 8.46
N ASN A 2 19.15 -3.27 8.10
CA ASN A 2 20.16 -3.18 7.06
C ASN A 2 19.52 -3.28 5.67
N PHE A 3 20.29 -2.94 4.64
CA PHE A 3 19.81 -2.90 3.26
C PHE A 3 19.31 -4.26 2.76
N LYS A 4 20.01 -5.33 3.13
CA LYS A 4 19.63 -6.68 2.74
C LYS A 4 18.23 -7.05 3.27
N LEU A 5 17.96 -6.68 4.52
CA LEU A 5 16.65 -6.95 5.12
C LEU A 5 15.53 -6.18 4.42
N PHE A 6 15.81 -4.94 3.99
CA PHE A 6 14.84 -4.19 3.19
C PHE A 6 14.51 -4.88 1.88
N LEU A 7 15.51 -5.44 1.21
CA LEU A 7 15.26 -6.17 -0.04
C LEU A 7 14.40 -7.42 0.21
N GLU A 8 14.66 -8.12 1.30
CA GLU A 8 13.91 -9.33 1.66
C GLU A 8 12.46 -9.04 2.05
N LEU A 9 12.18 -7.83 2.56
CA LEU A 9 10.83 -7.45 2.98
C LEU A 9 9.78 -7.64 1.90
N PHE A 10 10.14 -7.45 0.63
CA PHE A 10 9.18 -7.44 -0.45
C PHE A 10 9.24 -8.66 -1.36
N ASP A 11 10.02 -9.68 -0.99
CA ASP A 11 10.29 -10.82 -1.87
C ASP A 11 9.31 -11.99 -1.74
N ASN A 12 8.52 -12.05 -0.67
CA ASN A 12 7.62 -13.18 -0.42
C ASN A 12 6.19 -12.71 -0.15
N PRO A 13 5.50 -12.19 -1.17
CA PRO A 13 4.11 -11.76 -0.97
C PRO A 13 3.18 -12.96 -0.83
N LEU A 14 2.10 -12.76 -0.10
CA LEU A 14 1.03 -13.74 0.03
C LEU A 14 0.05 -13.60 -1.15
N PRO A 15 -0.65 -14.66 -1.51
CA PRO A 15 -1.65 -14.56 -2.57
C PRO A 15 -2.81 -13.67 -2.12
N ILE A 16 -3.32 -12.88 -3.06
CA ILE A 16 -4.41 -11.93 -2.82
C ILE A 16 -5.64 -12.37 -3.60
N GLN A 17 -6.79 -12.35 -2.95
CA GLN A 17 -8.07 -12.50 -3.61
C GLN A 17 -8.60 -11.12 -3.99
N TRP A 18 -8.68 -10.87 -5.28
CA TRP A 18 -9.07 -9.56 -5.79
C TRP A 18 -10.56 -9.50 -6.14
N GLN A 19 -11.16 -8.35 -5.85
CA GLN A 19 -12.43 -7.93 -6.44
C GLN A 19 -12.13 -6.64 -7.21
N ILE A 20 -12.12 -6.75 -8.53
CA ILE A 20 -11.78 -5.62 -9.39
C ILE A 20 -13.10 -5.07 -9.96
N LYS A 21 -13.37 -3.80 -9.64
CA LYS A 21 -14.54 -3.09 -10.13
C LYS A 21 -14.12 -2.09 -11.19
N SER A 22 -15.07 -1.64 -12.01
CA SER A 22 -14.82 -0.64 -13.04
C SER A 22 -14.34 0.67 -12.41
N GLY A 23 -13.70 1.52 -13.22
CA GLY A 23 -13.26 2.84 -12.78
C GLY A 23 -12.01 2.86 -11.92
N GLY A 24 -11.26 1.76 -11.86
CA GLY A 24 -10.02 1.71 -11.07
C GLY A 24 -10.21 1.42 -9.58
N HIS A 25 -11.43 1.02 -9.17
CA HIS A 25 -11.67 0.62 -7.79
C HIS A 25 -11.37 -0.87 -7.63
N TRP A 26 -10.34 -1.18 -6.85
CA TRP A 26 -9.92 -2.54 -6.58
C TRP A 26 -9.99 -2.80 -5.08
N ALA A 27 -10.42 -3.98 -4.72
CA ALA A 27 -10.38 -4.44 -3.33
C ALA A 27 -9.72 -5.81 -3.30
N GLY A 28 -8.83 -6.02 -2.34
CA GLY A 28 -8.15 -7.29 -2.17
C GLY A 28 -8.19 -7.76 -0.74
N SER A 29 -8.08 -9.07 -0.54
CA SER A 29 -7.95 -9.64 0.79
C SER A 29 -6.88 -10.72 0.79
N PHE A 30 -6.22 -10.88 1.93
CA PHE A 30 -5.24 -11.93 2.12
C PHE A 30 -5.21 -12.36 3.59
N LYS A 31 -4.71 -13.54 3.81
CA LYS A 31 -4.68 -14.14 5.15
C LYS A 31 -3.27 -14.55 5.51
N ILE A 32 -2.93 -14.35 6.79
CA ILE A 32 -1.73 -14.90 7.37
C ILE A 32 -2.08 -15.44 8.75
N ASN A 33 -1.81 -16.74 8.94
CA ASN A 33 -2.24 -17.47 10.14
C ASN A 33 -3.75 -17.33 10.31
N ARG A 34 -4.22 -16.77 11.43
CA ARG A 34 -5.66 -16.58 11.69
C ARG A 34 -6.10 -15.14 11.45
N LYS A 35 -5.24 -14.33 10.83
CA LYS A 35 -5.51 -12.92 10.58
C LYS A 35 -5.91 -12.72 9.13
N GLU A 36 -6.89 -11.85 8.92
CA GLU A 36 -7.35 -11.47 7.59
C GLU A 36 -7.19 -9.98 7.43
N TYR A 37 -6.57 -9.57 6.32
CA TYR A 37 -6.33 -8.18 5.98
C TYR A 37 -7.04 -7.83 4.68
N ASP A 38 -7.56 -6.61 4.61
CA ASP A 38 -8.10 -6.05 3.39
C ASP A 38 -7.25 -4.88 2.93
N ILE A 39 -7.08 -4.77 1.61
CA ILE A 39 -6.48 -3.61 0.99
C ILE A 39 -7.49 -3.03 0.00
N ASP A 40 -7.66 -1.71 0.02
CA ASP A 40 -8.63 -1.03 -0.82
C ASP A 40 -7.95 0.07 -1.62
N PHE A 41 -8.27 0.11 -2.91
CA PHE A 41 -7.83 1.14 -3.84
C PHE A 41 -9.08 1.86 -4.31
N ASP A 42 -9.36 3.01 -3.72
CA ASP A 42 -10.54 3.80 -4.04
C ASP A 42 -10.15 4.92 -5.00
N HIS A 43 -10.54 4.76 -6.26
CA HIS A 43 -10.16 5.67 -7.33
C HIS A 43 -11.33 6.55 -7.74
N HIS A 44 -11.13 7.87 -7.68
CA HIS A 44 -12.09 8.84 -8.16
C HIS A 44 -11.37 10.15 -8.52
N ASP A 45 -11.79 10.77 -9.60
CA ASP A 45 -11.24 12.06 -10.08
C ASP A 45 -9.72 12.05 -10.24
N GLY A 46 -9.18 10.94 -10.74
CA GLY A 46 -7.75 10.81 -10.98
C GLY A 46 -6.91 10.48 -9.75
N VAL A 47 -7.55 10.38 -8.58
CA VAL A 47 -6.88 10.12 -7.31
C VAL A 47 -7.25 8.74 -6.80
N THR A 48 -6.26 7.95 -6.40
CA THR A 48 -6.49 6.67 -5.72
C THR A 48 -6.04 6.79 -4.27
N ASP A 49 -6.98 6.60 -3.35
CA ASP A 49 -6.69 6.49 -1.93
C ASP A 49 -6.47 5.01 -1.60
N VAL A 50 -5.32 4.70 -1.03
CA VAL A 50 -4.98 3.32 -0.66
C VAL A 50 -5.06 3.17 0.85
N SER A 51 -5.79 2.15 1.28
CA SER A 51 -5.88 1.81 2.70
C SER A 51 -5.78 0.30 2.88
N PHE A 52 -5.24 -0.13 4.02
CA PHE A 52 -5.33 -1.53 4.38
C PHE A 52 -5.59 -1.66 5.87
N THR A 53 -6.34 -2.69 6.24
CA THR A 53 -6.79 -2.88 7.61
C THR A 53 -6.78 -4.36 7.97
N LEU A 54 -6.57 -4.62 9.26
CA LEU A 54 -6.77 -5.94 9.84
C LEU A 54 -8.26 -6.13 10.10
N MET A 55 -8.88 -7.09 9.40
CA MET A 55 -10.31 -7.34 9.51
C MET A 55 -10.64 -8.38 10.57
N LYS A 56 -9.80 -9.39 10.73
CA LYS A 56 -10.02 -10.48 11.67
C LYS A 56 -8.71 -10.91 12.31
N PRO A 57 -8.70 -11.21 13.61
CA PRO A 57 -9.82 -11.06 14.54
C PRO A 57 -10.06 -9.59 14.92
N LYS A 58 -11.31 -9.25 15.19
CA LYS A 58 -11.71 -7.88 15.54
C LYS A 58 -11.16 -7.40 16.88
N SER A 59 -10.69 -8.33 17.71
CA SER A 59 -10.09 -8.01 19.01
C SER A 59 -8.74 -7.32 18.90
N LEU A 60 -8.12 -7.33 17.73
CA LEU A 60 -6.86 -6.65 17.48
C LEU A 60 -7.10 -5.27 16.88
N SER A 61 -6.13 -4.36 17.09
CA SER A 61 -6.19 -3.04 16.48
C SER A 61 -6.29 -3.16 14.96
N SER A 62 -7.12 -2.32 14.33
CA SER A 62 -7.22 -2.27 12.86
C SER A 62 -5.92 -1.85 12.19
N HIS A 63 -4.97 -1.32 12.96
CA HIS A 63 -3.65 -0.94 12.46
C HIS A 63 -2.57 -1.92 12.92
N GLY A 64 -2.97 -3.04 13.49
CA GLY A 64 -2.12 -3.93 14.24
C GLY A 64 -1.26 -4.85 13.39
N ILE A 65 -0.18 -4.32 12.86
CA ILE A 65 0.84 -5.14 12.23
C ILE A 65 2.01 -5.35 13.19
N THR A 66 2.10 -4.54 14.23
CA THR A 66 3.26 -4.50 15.12
C THR A 66 3.26 -5.63 16.14
N GLY A 67 4.44 -6.18 16.42
CA GLY A 67 4.69 -7.10 17.53
C GLY A 67 4.20 -8.52 17.32
N THR A 68 3.78 -8.91 16.12
CA THR A 68 3.22 -10.23 15.86
C THR A 68 4.11 -11.13 15.02
N GLY A 69 5.21 -10.62 14.48
CA GLY A 69 6.07 -11.36 13.56
C GLY A 69 5.53 -11.43 12.14
N ASP A 70 4.36 -10.84 11.89
CA ASP A 70 3.71 -10.88 10.57
C ASP A 70 4.00 -9.65 9.72
N GLU A 71 4.75 -8.68 10.24
CA GLU A 71 4.99 -7.41 9.56
C GLU A 71 5.59 -7.59 8.17
N ILE A 72 6.59 -8.46 8.06
CA ILE A 72 7.31 -8.65 6.79
C ILE A 72 6.40 -9.20 5.71
N PRO A 73 5.69 -10.33 5.90
CA PRO A 73 4.81 -10.83 4.85
C PRO A 73 3.62 -9.92 4.58
N VAL A 74 3.10 -9.21 5.58
CA VAL A 74 2.01 -8.25 5.37
C VAL A 74 2.48 -7.11 4.46
N PHE A 75 3.61 -6.49 4.76
CA PHE A 75 4.12 -5.39 3.94
C PHE A 75 4.57 -5.85 2.56
N ALA A 76 5.13 -7.06 2.43
CA ALA A 76 5.47 -7.61 1.13
C ALA A 76 4.20 -7.74 0.26
N THR A 77 3.11 -8.21 0.85
CA THR A 77 1.86 -8.40 0.15
C THR A 77 1.24 -7.08 -0.26
N VAL A 78 1.20 -6.11 0.66
CA VAL A 78 0.68 -4.76 0.38
C VAL A 78 1.50 -4.09 -0.72
N ALA A 79 2.82 -4.15 -0.63
CA ALA A 79 3.70 -3.53 -1.62
C ALA A 79 3.52 -4.14 -3.00
N ASN A 80 3.38 -5.45 -3.07
CA ASN A 80 3.14 -6.16 -4.33
C ASN A 80 1.80 -5.78 -4.94
N ALA A 81 0.76 -5.66 -4.10
CA ALA A 81 -0.57 -5.23 -4.52
C ALA A 81 -0.52 -3.83 -5.11
N VAL A 82 0.19 -2.92 -4.46
CA VAL A 82 0.36 -1.54 -4.96
C VAL A 82 1.08 -1.55 -6.31
N GLY A 83 2.14 -2.33 -6.44
CA GLY A 83 2.88 -2.45 -7.70
C GLY A 83 1.99 -2.94 -8.83
N GLU A 84 1.20 -3.97 -8.58
CA GLU A 84 0.26 -4.51 -9.57
C GLU A 84 -0.80 -3.49 -9.97
N TYR A 85 -1.37 -2.80 -8.99
CA TYR A 85 -2.36 -1.77 -9.22
C TYR A 85 -1.81 -0.63 -10.08
N VAL A 86 -0.63 -0.13 -9.72
CA VAL A 86 0.03 0.95 -10.46
C VAL A 86 0.28 0.54 -11.90
N GLU A 87 0.74 -0.68 -12.11
CA GLU A 87 1.04 -1.17 -13.45
C GLU A 87 -0.20 -1.25 -14.32
N LYS A 88 -1.33 -1.69 -13.75
CA LYS A 88 -2.56 -1.92 -14.52
C LYS A 88 -3.46 -0.72 -14.63
N VAL A 89 -3.59 0.07 -13.58
CA VAL A 89 -4.49 1.23 -13.56
C VAL A 89 -3.75 2.51 -13.91
N TYR A 90 -2.54 2.65 -13.41
CA TYR A 90 -1.69 3.82 -13.59
C TYR A 90 -2.42 5.13 -13.26
N PRO A 91 -2.87 5.30 -12.01
CA PRO A 91 -3.61 6.51 -11.64
C PRO A 91 -2.71 7.73 -11.66
N ARG A 92 -3.32 8.90 -11.78
CA ARG A 92 -2.56 10.17 -11.80
C ARG A 92 -1.95 10.48 -10.45
N ILE A 93 -2.69 10.23 -9.37
CA ILE A 93 -2.27 10.51 -8.00
C ILE A 93 -2.60 9.31 -7.13
N ILE A 94 -1.68 8.93 -6.26
CA ILE A 94 -1.89 7.87 -5.27
C ILE A 94 -1.57 8.44 -3.90
N LYS A 95 -2.47 8.20 -2.93
CA LYS A 95 -2.31 8.67 -1.57
C LYS A 95 -2.30 7.53 -0.58
N PHE A 96 -1.37 7.61 0.38
CA PHE A 96 -1.23 6.66 1.49
C PHE A 96 -1.15 7.44 2.79
N LEU A 97 -2.03 7.14 3.73
CA LEU A 97 -1.97 7.76 5.05
C LEU A 97 -1.17 6.86 6.01
N ALA A 98 -0.11 7.39 6.58
CA ALA A 98 0.70 6.72 7.59
C ALA A 98 0.35 7.29 8.96
N LYS A 99 -0.52 6.61 9.69
CA LYS A 99 -0.95 7.05 11.02
C LYS A 99 0.12 6.84 12.08
N GLU A 100 0.99 5.86 11.88
CA GLU A 100 2.07 5.51 12.80
C GLU A 100 3.41 5.87 12.19
N PRO A 101 4.32 6.52 12.94
CA PRO A 101 5.64 6.89 12.41
C PRO A 101 6.45 5.71 11.85
N SER A 102 6.28 4.51 12.44
CA SER A 102 6.99 3.31 11.96
C SER A 102 6.61 2.94 10.52
N ARG A 103 5.40 3.28 10.10
CA ARG A 103 4.94 2.98 8.74
C ARG A 103 5.52 3.93 7.70
N VAL A 104 5.93 5.12 8.11
CA VAL A 104 6.52 6.11 7.17
C VAL A 104 7.71 5.50 6.44
N ARG A 105 8.61 4.86 7.18
CA ARG A 105 9.79 4.23 6.60
C ARG A 105 9.43 3.11 5.62
N LEU A 106 8.45 2.29 6.00
CA LEU A 106 8.03 1.16 5.18
C LEU A 106 7.31 1.60 3.90
N TYR A 107 6.43 2.60 4.02
CA TYR A 107 5.77 3.15 2.84
C TYR A 107 6.76 3.85 1.90
N ARG A 108 7.76 4.52 2.46
CA ARG A 108 8.81 5.14 1.65
C ARG A 108 9.57 4.09 0.85
N ALA A 109 9.94 2.97 1.49
CA ALA A 109 10.62 1.87 0.81
C ALA A 109 9.75 1.27 -0.30
N MET A 110 8.46 1.10 -0.02
CA MET A 110 7.50 0.59 -1.00
C MET A 110 7.38 1.53 -2.21
N LEU A 111 7.25 2.82 -1.95
CA LEU A 111 7.14 3.81 -3.03
C LEU A 111 8.40 3.86 -3.88
N ASP A 112 9.57 3.80 -3.24
CA ASP A 112 10.84 3.83 -3.97
C ASP A 112 11.01 2.60 -4.86
N ARG A 113 10.54 1.45 -4.42
CA ARG A 113 10.73 0.19 -5.16
C ARG A 113 9.66 -0.04 -6.24
N TYR A 114 8.39 0.27 -5.96
CA TYR A 114 7.29 -0.14 -6.83
C TYR A 114 6.57 1.00 -7.54
N VAL A 115 6.67 2.21 -7.03
CA VAL A 115 5.89 3.34 -7.55
C VAL A 115 6.78 4.32 -8.30
N LYS A 116 7.89 4.72 -7.69
CA LYS A 116 8.82 5.66 -8.31
C LYS A 116 9.37 5.17 -9.65
N PRO A 117 9.76 3.89 -9.81
CA PRO A 117 10.24 3.40 -11.11
C PRO A 117 9.19 3.43 -12.22
N LYS A 118 7.92 3.56 -11.87
CA LYS A 118 6.82 3.66 -12.85
C LYS A 118 6.56 5.10 -13.29
N GLY A 119 7.39 6.06 -12.86
CA GLY A 119 7.26 7.44 -13.29
C GLY A 119 6.51 8.34 -12.32
N TYR A 120 6.53 8.02 -11.03
CA TYR A 120 5.91 8.84 -9.99
C TYR A 120 6.94 9.60 -9.19
N ARG A 121 6.55 10.78 -8.74
CA ARG A 121 7.26 11.54 -7.71
C ARG A 121 6.36 11.62 -6.49
N TYR A 122 6.91 11.54 -5.30
CA TYR A 122 6.09 11.62 -4.11
C TYR A 122 6.62 12.66 -3.12
N THR A 123 5.69 13.19 -2.33
CA THR A 123 5.96 14.06 -1.20
C THR A 123 5.32 13.48 0.04
N LEU A 124 5.79 13.92 1.20
CA LEU A 124 5.23 13.54 2.48
C LEU A 124 4.68 14.80 3.14
N GLU A 125 3.39 14.79 3.46
CA GLU A 125 2.70 15.94 4.02
C GLU A 125 2.13 15.61 5.40
N ASP A 126 2.22 16.57 6.32
CA ASP A 126 1.60 16.43 7.64
C ASP A 126 0.11 16.74 7.53
N THR A 127 -0.71 15.89 8.13
CA THR A 127 -2.15 16.08 8.23
C THR A 127 -2.58 15.93 9.68
N MET A 128 -3.83 16.29 9.97
CA MET A 128 -4.37 16.13 11.32
C MET A 128 -4.51 14.66 11.73
N PHE A 129 -4.45 13.73 10.77
CA PHE A 129 -4.59 12.29 11.03
C PHE A 129 -3.27 11.53 10.95
N GLY A 130 -2.16 12.21 10.67
CA GLY A 130 -0.84 11.60 10.51
C GLY A 130 -0.12 12.18 9.31
N GLN A 131 0.85 11.45 8.79
CA GLN A 131 1.59 11.88 7.61
C GLN A 131 1.04 11.18 6.36
N GLU A 132 0.85 11.94 5.29
CA GLU A 132 0.28 11.42 4.05
C GLU A 132 1.32 11.47 2.95
N PHE A 133 1.54 10.33 2.30
CA PHE A 133 2.33 10.27 1.08
C PHE A 133 1.43 10.56 -0.11
N VAL A 134 1.87 11.51 -0.95
CA VAL A 134 1.17 11.87 -2.18
C VAL A 134 2.13 11.60 -3.34
N ALA A 135 1.80 10.61 -4.16
CA ALA A 135 2.60 10.25 -5.32
C ALA A 135 1.89 10.73 -6.58
N ILE A 136 2.60 11.45 -7.43
CA ILE A 136 2.03 12.06 -8.63
C ILE A 136 2.77 11.53 -9.85
N ALA A 137 2.00 11.04 -10.83
CA ALA A 137 2.56 10.54 -12.08
C ALA A 137 3.11 11.71 -12.90
N SER A 138 4.30 11.51 -13.48
CA SER A 138 4.92 12.50 -14.36
C SER A 138 4.38 12.43 -15.78
N SER A 139 3.78 11.30 -16.17
CA SER A 139 3.30 11.08 -17.52
C SER A 139 1.90 11.65 -17.73
N PRO A 140 1.65 12.33 -18.87
CA PRO A 140 0.30 12.76 -19.21
C PRO A 140 -0.64 11.61 -19.57
N LEU A 141 -0.10 10.39 -19.74
CA LEU A 141 -0.89 9.19 -20.04
C LEU A 141 -1.51 8.56 -18.78
N ALA A 142 -1.17 9.07 -17.60
CA ALA A 142 -1.74 8.55 -16.38
C ALA A 142 -3.26 8.76 -16.34
N LYS A 143 -3.96 7.78 -15.77
CA LYS A 143 -5.43 7.78 -15.72
C LYS A 143 -5.94 8.86 -14.77
N ARG A 144 -6.82 9.66 -15.27
CA ARG A 144 -7.51 10.71 -14.51
C ARG A 144 -8.78 10.20 -13.85
#